data_c6fdd48273772587c2a8b240a75a53e5
#
_entry.id   c6fdd48273772587c2a8b240a75a53e5
#
_cell.length_a   1.000
_cell.length_b   1.000
_cell.length_c   1.000
_cell.angle_alpha   90.00
_cell.angle_beta   90.00
_cell.angle_gamma   90.00
#
_symmetry.space_group_name_H-M   'P 1'
#
loop_
_entity.id
_entity.type
_entity.pdbx_description
1 polymer ?
#
loop_
_entity_poly.entity_id
_entity_poly.type
_entity_poly.pdbx_seq_one_letter_code
_entity_poly.pdbx_strand_id
1 'polypeptide(L)'
;KVTSVEITGAKNTSDYISKIPAKVGEYFVPQDVLNGAKALFETGYFESVDPKVERKADNTVSINYVVVENPIISKVSVSGQTLYTEEQLKEALGIKEGEILNGNLLDPQNNGIIKKYNADGYSLARVENIKIEKDGALLVSLTEGIVTGISYSKVNSKKEEERRNPNQTKLRTQNYVFERVQILHEGQVYN
;
A
#
# COMPACT_ATOMS: atom_id res chain seq x y z
N LYS A 1 -24.69 -4.20 -31.04
CA LYS A 1 -24.78 -2.99 -30.19
C LYS A 1 -24.96 -3.38 -28.73
N VAL A 2 -24.50 -2.52 -27.82
CA VAL A 2 -24.71 -2.69 -26.38
C VAL A 2 -26.13 -2.23 -26.02
N THR A 3 -26.91 -3.10 -25.36
CA THR A 3 -28.28 -2.80 -24.92
C THR A 3 -28.36 -2.45 -23.44
N SER A 4 -27.52 -3.03 -22.60
CA SER A 4 -27.47 -2.70 -21.18
C SER A 4 -26.03 -2.77 -20.65
N VAL A 5 -25.73 -1.92 -19.70
CA VAL A 5 -24.52 -1.96 -18.88
C VAL A 5 -24.97 -1.87 -17.42
N GLU A 6 -24.71 -2.92 -16.67
CA GLU A 6 -25.17 -3.06 -15.30
C GLU A 6 -24.01 -3.40 -14.38
N ILE A 7 -24.12 -3.03 -13.11
CA ILE A 7 -23.20 -3.43 -12.03
C ILE A 7 -24.05 -4.16 -10.99
N THR A 8 -23.64 -5.39 -10.66
CA THR A 8 -24.34 -6.22 -9.67
C THR A 8 -23.37 -6.52 -8.51
N GLY A 9 -23.84 -6.35 -7.27
CA GLY A 9 -23.06 -6.64 -6.06
C GLY A 9 -22.58 -5.41 -5.30
N ALA A 10 -22.77 -4.20 -5.85
CA ALA A 10 -22.46 -2.94 -5.15
C ALA A 10 -23.75 -2.26 -4.64
N LYS A 11 -23.63 -1.57 -3.50
CA LYS A 11 -24.74 -0.82 -2.88
C LYS A 11 -25.04 0.48 -3.62
N ASN A 12 -24.02 1.16 -4.13
CA ASN A 12 -24.16 2.41 -4.86
C ASN A 12 -23.53 2.30 -6.26
N THR A 13 -24.34 1.97 -7.27
CA THR A 13 -23.88 1.69 -8.63
C THR A 13 -23.75 2.94 -9.49
N SER A 14 -24.48 4.02 -9.17
CA SER A 14 -24.59 5.22 -10.01
C SER A 14 -23.24 5.90 -10.26
N ASP A 15 -22.43 6.00 -9.23
CA ASP A 15 -21.13 6.69 -9.27
C ASP A 15 -20.09 5.91 -10.08
N TYR A 16 -20.26 4.59 -10.16
CA TYR A 16 -19.34 3.70 -10.84
C TYR A 16 -19.67 3.52 -12.32
N ILE A 17 -20.94 3.54 -12.71
CA ILE A 17 -21.38 3.42 -14.12
C ILE A 17 -20.75 4.51 -14.99
N SER A 18 -20.61 5.71 -14.46
CA SER A 18 -19.99 6.84 -15.19
C SER A 18 -18.51 6.60 -15.57
N LYS A 19 -17.82 5.71 -14.87
CA LYS A 19 -16.41 5.37 -15.10
C LYS A 19 -16.21 4.28 -16.15
N ILE A 20 -17.29 3.60 -16.57
CA ILE A 20 -17.24 2.53 -17.55
C ILE A 20 -17.21 3.13 -18.96
N PRO A 21 -16.22 2.78 -19.82
CA PRO A 21 -16.13 3.26 -21.19
C PRO A 21 -17.26 2.75 -22.09
N ALA A 22 -17.70 1.50 -21.88
CA ALA A 22 -18.77 0.88 -22.67
C ALA A 22 -20.13 1.55 -22.39
N LYS A 23 -20.77 2.12 -23.42
CA LYS A 23 -22.06 2.82 -23.28
C LYS A 23 -23.18 2.11 -24.03
N VAL A 24 -24.40 2.21 -23.48
CA VAL A 24 -25.60 1.72 -24.13
C VAL A 24 -25.81 2.44 -25.47
N GLY A 25 -26.12 1.67 -26.51
CA GLY A 25 -26.35 2.18 -27.87
C GLY A 25 -25.09 2.17 -28.76
N GLU A 26 -23.90 2.04 -28.22
CA GLU A 26 -22.64 1.97 -28.97
C GLU A 26 -22.36 0.54 -29.50
N TYR A 27 -21.36 0.44 -30.38
CA TYR A 27 -20.90 -0.86 -30.85
C TYR A 27 -20.12 -1.57 -29.74
N PHE A 28 -20.31 -2.86 -29.60
CA PHE A 28 -19.58 -3.66 -28.64
C PHE A 28 -18.12 -3.79 -29.02
N VAL A 29 -17.25 -3.33 -28.12
CA VAL A 29 -15.80 -3.47 -28.20
C VAL A 29 -15.33 -4.27 -26.97
N PRO A 30 -14.75 -5.47 -27.17
CA PRO A 30 -14.29 -6.30 -26.05
C PRO A 30 -13.30 -5.59 -25.12
N GLN A 31 -12.44 -4.73 -25.68
CA GLN A 31 -11.46 -3.99 -24.91
C GLN A 31 -12.11 -2.98 -23.93
N ASP A 32 -13.23 -2.38 -24.31
CA ASP A 32 -13.94 -1.43 -23.45
C ASP A 32 -14.56 -2.12 -22.22
N VAL A 33 -14.92 -3.40 -22.35
CA VAL A 33 -15.39 -4.21 -21.21
C VAL A 33 -14.25 -4.46 -20.22
N LEU A 34 -13.08 -4.82 -20.72
CA LEU A 34 -11.90 -5.01 -19.87
C LEU A 34 -11.42 -3.72 -19.24
N ASN A 35 -11.43 -2.63 -19.99
CA ASN A 35 -11.10 -1.30 -19.49
C ASN A 35 -12.10 -0.85 -18.42
N GLY A 36 -13.38 -1.19 -18.59
CA GLY A 36 -14.41 -0.94 -17.58
C GLY A 36 -14.20 -1.71 -16.29
N ALA A 37 -13.88 -3.01 -16.40
CA ALA A 37 -13.55 -3.82 -15.22
C ALA A 37 -12.31 -3.28 -14.49
N LYS A 38 -11.28 -2.88 -15.24
CA LYS A 38 -10.07 -2.27 -14.70
C LYS A 38 -10.37 -0.95 -14.01
N ALA A 39 -11.14 -0.06 -14.65
CA ALA A 39 -11.53 1.22 -14.06
C ALA A 39 -12.32 1.07 -12.76
N LEU A 40 -13.19 0.08 -12.68
CA LEU A 40 -13.93 -0.26 -11.46
C LEU A 40 -12.97 -0.74 -10.35
N PHE A 41 -12.08 -1.67 -10.68
CA PHE A 41 -11.10 -2.20 -9.73
C PHE A 41 -10.14 -1.12 -9.22
N GLU A 42 -9.67 -0.23 -10.09
CA GLU A 42 -8.79 0.90 -9.75
C GLU A 42 -9.43 1.92 -8.80
N THR A 43 -10.76 1.88 -8.61
CA THR A 43 -11.40 2.70 -7.57
C THR A 43 -10.98 2.31 -6.16
N GLY A 44 -10.53 1.07 -5.97
CA GLY A 44 -10.08 0.50 -4.70
C GLY A 44 -11.19 0.04 -3.76
N TYR A 45 -12.46 0.13 -4.13
CA TYR A 45 -13.60 -0.27 -3.29
C TYR A 45 -14.07 -1.71 -3.52
N PHE A 46 -13.51 -2.40 -4.51
CA PHE A 46 -13.92 -3.75 -4.89
C PHE A 46 -12.79 -4.75 -4.66
N GLU A 47 -13.13 -5.88 -4.04
CA GLU A 47 -12.25 -7.04 -3.90
C GLU A 47 -12.10 -7.77 -5.24
N SER A 48 -13.21 -7.89 -6.02
CA SER A 48 -13.19 -8.47 -7.33
C SER A 48 -14.19 -7.79 -8.26
N VAL A 49 -13.88 -7.80 -9.57
CA VAL A 49 -14.73 -7.30 -10.64
C VAL A 49 -14.71 -8.30 -11.79
N ASP A 50 -15.83 -8.99 -12.01
CA ASP A 50 -15.99 -9.99 -13.06
C ASP A 50 -16.96 -9.50 -14.15
N PRO A 51 -16.47 -9.11 -15.34
CA PRO A 51 -17.34 -8.70 -16.44
C PRO A 51 -17.99 -9.92 -17.10
N LYS A 52 -19.32 -9.98 -17.13
CA LYS A 52 -20.12 -10.97 -17.86
C LYS A 52 -20.74 -10.32 -19.08
N VAL A 53 -20.54 -10.95 -20.22
CA VAL A 53 -21.06 -10.49 -21.50
C VAL A 53 -22.03 -11.53 -22.08
N GLU A 54 -23.28 -11.13 -22.23
CA GLU A 54 -24.29 -11.97 -22.81
C GLU A 54 -24.68 -11.45 -24.20
N ARG A 55 -24.64 -12.34 -25.21
CA ARG A 55 -25.10 -12.05 -26.57
C ARG A 55 -26.53 -12.56 -26.74
N LYS A 56 -27.40 -11.66 -27.15
CA LYS A 56 -28.79 -11.99 -27.46
C LYS A 56 -28.97 -12.43 -28.93
N ALA A 57 -30.07 -13.10 -29.23
CA ALA A 57 -30.37 -13.64 -30.58
C ALA A 57 -30.44 -12.55 -31.65
N ASP A 58 -30.70 -11.31 -31.30
CA ASP A 58 -30.76 -10.13 -32.17
C ASP A 58 -29.41 -9.46 -32.43
N ASN A 59 -28.30 -10.14 -32.12
CA ASN A 59 -26.92 -9.60 -32.19
C ASN A 59 -26.68 -8.38 -31.30
N THR A 60 -27.50 -8.18 -30.28
CA THR A 60 -27.24 -7.21 -29.24
C THR A 60 -26.47 -7.85 -28.09
N VAL A 61 -25.85 -7.01 -27.24
CA VAL A 61 -24.99 -7.44 -26.15
C VAL A 61 -25.40 -6.73 -24.88
N SER A 62 -25.58 -7.49 -23.80
CA SER A 62 -25.68 -6.96 -22.46
C SER A 62 -24.37 -7.22 -21.70
N ILE A 63 -23.92 -6.21 -20.94
CA ILE A 63 -22.69 -6.25 -20.13
C ILE A 63 -23.11 -6.12 -18.68
N ASN A 64 -22.71 -7.08 -17.86
CA ASN A 64 -22.93 -7.05 -16.43
C ASN A 64 -21.59 -7.22 -15.69
N TYR A 65 -21.20 -6.20 -14.92
CA TYR A 65 -20.04 -6.28 -14.03
C TYR A 65 -20.51 -6.83 -12.68
N VAL A 66 -20.15 -8.07 -12.39
CA VAL A 66 -20.39 -8.67 -11.08
C VAL A 66 -19.24 -8.27 -10.19
N VAL A 67 -19.52 -7.48 -9.14
CA VAL A 67 -18.51 -6.97 -8.23
C VAL A 67 -18.72 -7.49 -6.82
N VAL A 68 -17.62 -7.62 -6.09
CA VAL A 68 -17.62 -7.87 -4.64
C VAL A 68 -17.04 -6.65 -3.98
N GLU A 69 -17.83 -5.97 -3.13
CA GLU A 69 -17.36 -4.82 -2.37
C GLU A 69 -16.39 -5.26 -1.27
N ASN A 70 -15.40 -4.42 -1.00
CA ASN A 70 -14.53 -4.58 0.16
C ASN A 70 -15.34 -4.51 1.47
N PRO A 71 -14.85 -5.09 2.56
CA PRO A 71 -15.54 -5.07 3.84
C PRO A 71 -15.67 -3.64 4.39
N ILE A 72 -16.71 -3.43 5.19
CA ILE A 72 -16.86 -2.22 5.99
C ILE A 72 -15.91 -2.33 7.18
N ILE A 73 -15.11 -1.30 7.41
CA ILE A 73 -14.16 -1.27 8.51
C ILE A 73 -14.87 -0.96 9.82
N SER A 74 -14.84 -1.91 10.74
CA SER A 74 -15.42 -1.75 12.09
C SER A 74 -14.48 -1.02 13.03
N LYS A 75 -13.17 -1.29 12.90
CA LYS A 75 -12.12 -0.69 13.74
C LYS A 75 -10.78 -0.69 12.99
N VAL A 76 -9.98 0.32 13.22
CA VAL A 76 -8.58 0.38 12.77
C VAL A 76 -7.66 0.29 13.98
N SER A 77 -6.66 -0.57 13.93
CA SER A 77 -5.61 -0.69 14.95
C SER A 77 -4.24 -0.70 14.29
N VAL A 78 -3.33 0.11 14.86
CA VAL A 78 -1.95 0.21 14.38
C VAL A 78 -1.02 -0.22 15.50
N SER A 79 0.00 -1.02 15.17
CA SER A 79 0.98 -1.55 16.12
C SER A 79 2.41 -1.43 15.58
N GLY A 80 3.39 -1.41 16.50
CA GLY A 80 4.82 -1.31 16.16
C GLY A 80 5.34 0.12 16.10
N GLN A 81 4.49 1.12 16.35
CA GLN A 81 4.87 2.53 16.44
C GLN A 81 5.46 2.89 17.81
N THR A 82 6.44 3.79 17.82
CA THR A 82 6.98 4.42 19.02
C THR A 82 7.03 5.95 18.92
N LEU A 83 7.06 6.48 17.69
CA LEU A 83 7.19 7.92 17.40
C LEU A 83 5.85 8.65 17.38
N TYR A 84 4.79 7.98 16.96
CA TYR A 84 3.46 8.58 16.80
C TYR A 84 2.41 7.84 17.62
N THR A 85 1.34 8.54 17.96
CA THR A 85 0.18 7.89 18.57
C THR A 85 -0.63 7.11 17.53
N GLU A 86 -1.41 6.14 18.00
CA GLU A 86 -2.28 5.35 17.12
C GLU A 86 -3.28 6.23 16.36
N GLU A 87 -3.80 7.28 17.02
CA GLU A 87 -4.74 8.24 16.43
C GLU A 87 -4.11 9.01 15.26
N GLN A 88 -2.87 9.49 15.44
CA GLN A 88 -2.14 10.21 14.38
C GLN A 88 -1.89 9.32 13.17
N LEU A 89 -1.64 8.04 13.38
CA LEU A 89 -1.42 7.09 12.28
C LEU A 89 -2.73 6.66 11.61
N LYS A 90 -3.83 6.54 12.35
CA LYS A 90 -5.17 6.31 11.79
C LYS A 90 -5.60 7.48 10.90
N GLU A 91 -5.39 8.70 11.37
CA GLU A 91 -5.67 9.91 10.58
C GLU A 91 -4.82 9.96 9.30
N ALA A 92 -3.52 9.66 9.42
CA ALA A 92 -2.61 9.61 8.27
C ALA A 92 -3.01 8.53 7.25
N LEU A 93 -3.50 7.39 7.71
CA LEU A 93 -3.99 6.31 6.85
C LEU A 93 -5.23 6.71 6.05
N GLY A 94 -6.06 7.60 6.60
CA GLY A 94 -7.25 8.14 5.93
C GLY A 94 -8.41 7.16 5.81
N ILE A 95 -8.39 6.04 6.54
CA ILE A 95 -9.47 5.05 6.59
C ILE A 95 -10.35 5.38 7.80
N LYS A 96 -11.66 5.51 7.56
CA LYS A 96 -12.64 5.78 8.60
C LYS A 96 -13.42 4.54 8.98
N GLU A 97 -13.68 4.40 10.27
CA GLU A 97 -14.55 3.36 10.80
C GLU A 97 -15.99 3.59 10.31
N GLY A 98 -16.67 2.52 9.91
CA GLY A 98 -18.02 2.56 9.34
C GLY A 98 -18.07 2.75 7.82
N GLU A 99 -16.96 3.01 7.14
CA GLU A 99 -16.86 3.14 5.69
C GLU A 99 -16.35 1.84 5.02
N ILE A 100 -16.65 1.68 3.73
CA ILE A 100 -16.10 0.60 2.92
C ILE A 100 -14.60 0.83 2.74
N LEU A 101 -13.82 -0.20 2.94
CA LEU A 101 -12.37 -0.13 2.77
C LEU A 101 -11.98 0.28 1.35
N ASN A 102 -11.18 1.32 1.24
CA ASN A 102 -10.49 1.62 0.00
C ASN A 102 -9.10 0.95 0.00
N GLY A 103 -8.96 -0.14 -0.77
CA GLY A 103 -7.72 -0.92 -0.87
C GLY A 103 -6.51 -0.11 -1.36
N ASN A 104 -6.73 0.95 -2.13
CA ASN A 104 -5.64 1.82 -2.61
C ASN A 104 -4.90 2.52 -1.47
N LEU A 105 -5.56 2.75 -0.33
CA LEU A 105 -4.92 3.36 0.86
C LEU A 105 -3.98 2.38 1.58
N LEU A 106 -4.12 1.08 1.31
CA LEU A 106 -3.25 0.05 1.86
C LEU A 106 -2.02 -0.21 0.99
N ASP A 107 -2.00 0.26 -0.26
CA ASP A 107 -0.85 0.15 -1.15
C ASP A 107 0.37 0.88 -0.54
N PRO A 108 1.55 0.24 -0.45
CA PRO A 108 2.75 0.84 0.14
C PRO A 108 3.12 2.21 -0.43
N GLN A 109 2.84 2.46 -1.72
CA GLN A 109 3.12 3.74 -2.37
C GLN A 109 2.13 4.84 -2.00
N ASN A 110 0.89 4.46 -1.68
CA ASN A 110 -0.20 5.39 -1.36
C ASN A 110 -0.46 5.49 0.14
N ASN A 111 0.13 4.60 0.95
CA ASN A 111 -0.09 4.52 2.37
C ASN A 111 0.30 5.83 3.08
N GLY A 112 -0.68 6.45 3.72
CA GLY A 112 -0.49 7.74 4.39
C GLY A 112 0.44 7.65 5.61
N ILE A 113 0.51 6.50 6.28
CA ILE A 113 1.43 6.26 7.40
C ILE A 113 2.86 6.39 6.89
N ILE A 114 3.22 5.66 5.82
CA ILE A 114 4.58 5.69 5.27
C ILE A 114 4.93 7.08 4.74
N LYS A 115 3.98 7.77 4.09
CA LYS A 115 4.19 9.16 3.64
C LYS A 115 4.50 10.10 4.81
N LYS A 116 3.81 9.93 5.95
CA LYS A 116 4.05 10.72 7.16
C LYS A 116 5.46 10.47 7.72
N TYR A 117 5.85 9.21 7.88
CA TYR A 117 7.20 8.86 8.34
C TYR A 117 8.29 9.41 7.43
N ASN A 118 8.14 9.28 6.11
CA ASN A 118 9.10 9.77 5.13
C ASN A 118 9.21 11.31 5.14
N ALA A 119 8.08 12.02 5.32
CA ALA A 119 8.06 13.48 5.40
C ALA A 119 8.85 14.00 6.62
N ASP A 120 8.85 13.24 7.71
CA ASP A 120 9.56 13.56 8.95
C ASP A 120 11.00 12.98 8.99
N GLY A 121 11.48 12.38 7.87
CA GLY A 121 12.85 11.88 7.69
C GLY A 121 13.04 10.39 7.99
N TYR A 122 12.05 9.70 8.51
CA TYR A 122 12.14 8.28 8.89
C TYR A 122 11.95 7.34 7.70
N SER A 123 12.95 7.26 6.83
CA SER A 123 12.90 6.56 5.54
C SER A 123 12.90 5.02 5.64
N LEU A 124 13.22 4.45 6.80
CA LEU A 124 13.22 3.01 7.03
C LEU A 124 11.89 2.47 7.58
N ALA A 125 10.94 3.36 7.87
CA ALA A 125 9.61 2.95 8.29
C ALA A 125 8.88 2.21 7.16
N ARG A 126 8.27 1.08 7.48
CA ARG A 126 7.49 0.28 6.54
C ARG A 126 6.35 -0.44 7.24
N VAL A 127 5.30 -0.70 6.48
CA VAL A 127 4.23 -1.60 6.91
C VAL A 127 4.70 -3.04 6.69
N GLU A 128 4.73 -3.84 7.75
CA GLU A 128 5.12 -5.25 7.68
C GLU A 128 3.96 -6.15 7.31
N ASN A 129 2.80 -5.88 7.90
CA ASN A 129 1.62 -6.70 7.70
C ASN A 129 0.35 -5.86 7.79
N ILE A 130 -0.62 -6.23 6.96
CA ILE A 130 -1.99 -5.70 7.00
C ILE A 130 -2.92 -6.91 7.05
N LYS A 131 -3.76 -6.95 8.06
CA LYS A 131 -4.74 -8.03 8.23
C LYS A 131 -6.12 -7.43 8.42
N ILE A 132 -7.09 -7.95 7.68
CA ILE A 132 -8.50 -7.63 7.84
C ILE A 132 -9.15 -8.85 8.47
N GLU A 133 -9.78 -8.67 9.61
CA GLU A 133 -10.50 -9.73 10.31
C GLU A 133 -11.95 -9.84 9.78
N LYS A 134 -12.60 -10.97 10.07
CA LYS A 134 -13.97 -11.24 9.59
C LYS A 134 -15.02 -10.27 10.12
N ASP A 135 -14.75 -9.63 11.24
CA ASP A 135 -15.59 -8.61 11.86
C ASP A 135 -15.35 -7.19 11.30
N GLY A 136 -14.47 -7.06 10.28
CA GLY A 136 -14.08 -5.80 9.68
C GLY A 136 -12.98 -5.05 10.41
N ALA A 137 -12.33 -5.63 11.42
CA ALA A 137 -11.20 -5.00 12.09
C ALA A 137 -9.97 -5.00 11.18
N LEU A 138 -9.41 -3.83 10.95
CA LEU A 138 -8.17 -3.61 10.19
C LEU A 138 -6.99 -3.50 11.15
N LEU A 139 -6.07 -4.44 11.07
CA LEU A 139 -4.84 -4.49 11.86
C LEU A 139 -3.66 -4.16 10.96
N VAL A 140 -2.95 -3.08 11.28
CA VAL A 140 -1.76 -2.62 10.57
C VAL A 140 -0.56 -2.78 11.51
N SER A 141 0.41 -3.61 11.12
CA SER A 141 1.67 -3.75 11.84
C SER A 141 2.78 -3.06 11.05
N LEU A 142 3.51 -2.19 11.72
CA LEU A 142 4.61 -1.44 11.10
C LEU A 142 5.92 -1.63 11.87
N THR A 143 7.03 -1.36 11.20
CA THR A 143 8.36 -1.22 11.80
C THR A 143 8.94 0.13 11.44
N GLU A 144 9.59 0.77 12.40
CA GLU A 144 10.14 2.13 12.27
C GLU A 144 11.61 2.13 11.85
N GLY A 145 12.25 0.95 11.75
CA GLY A 145 13.66 0.84 11.41
C GLY A 145 14.56 1.26 12.56
N ILE A 146 14.61 0.45 13.62
CA ILE A 146 15.44 0.71 14.80
C ILE A 146 16.90 0.36 14.51
N VAL A 147 17.83 1.23 14.95
CA VAL A 147 19.27 0.98 14.89
C VAL A 147 19.63 -0.14 15.89
N THR A 148 19.98 -1.31 15.38
CA THR A 148 20.30 -2.49 16.20
C THR A 148 21.79 -2.62 16.52
N GLY A 149 22.65 -1.90 15.80
CA GLY A 149 24.08 -1.91 16.03
C GLY A 149 24.82 -0.92 15.16
N ILE A 150 25.92 -0.38 15.67
CA ILE A 150 26.79 0.54 14.97
C ILE A 150 28.19 -0.07 14.92
N SER A 151 28.77 -0.17 13.74
CA SER A 151 30.14 -0.66 13.56
C SER A 151 30.99 0.35 12.81
N TYR A 152 32.24 0.46 13.18
CA TYR A 152 33.21 1.34 12.54
C TYR A 152 34.21 0.51 11.74
N SER A 153 34.39 0.86 10.48
CA SER A 153 35.38 0.20 9.62
C SER A 153 36.29 1.22 8.95
N LYS A 154 37.53 0.84 8.73
CA LYS A 154 38.46 1.65 7.95
C LYS A 154 38.17 1.50 6.47
N VAL A 155 37.79 2.59 5.81
CA VAL A 155 37.65 2.63 4.35
C VAL A 155 39.01 2.87 3.73
N ASN A 156 39.42 1.98 2.81
CA ASN A 156 40.67 2.11 2.06
C ASN A 156 40.39 2.32 0.58
N SER A 157 41.39 2.86 -0.15
CA SER A 157 41.30 2.91 -1.62
C SER A 157 41.25 1.49 -2.21
N LYS A 158 40.54 1.33 -3.33
CA LYS A 158 40.38 0.02 -4.04
C LYS A 158 41.70 -0.75 -4.24
N LYS A 159 42.85 -0.07 -4.35
CA LYS A 159 44.18 -0.68 -4.51
C LYS A 159 44.69 -1.34 -3.23
N GLU A 160 44.16 -0.98 -2.06
CA GLU A 160 44.58 -1.58 -0.78
C GLU A 160 43.64 -2.73 -0.37
N GLU A 161 42.42 -2.78 -0.86
CA GLU A 161 41.48 -3.88 -0.59
C GLU A 161 41.93 -5.22 -1.17
N GLU A 162 42.54 -5.22 -2.36
CA GLU A 162 43.05 -6.44 -3.00
C GLU A 162 44.29 -7.06 -2.32
N ARG A 163 44.96 -6.31 -1.45
CA ARG A 163 46.20 -6.74 -0.78
C ARG A 163 46.01 -7.17 0.67
N ARG A 164 44.81 -7.23 1.20
CA ARG A 164 44.58 -7.36 2.63
C ARG A 164 44.29 -8.75 3.16
N ASN A 165 45.02 -9.05 4.24
CA ASN A 165 44.67 -10.09 5.20
C ASN A 165 43.50 -9.55 6.07
N PRO A 166 42.35 -10.25 6.15
CA PRO A 166 41.18 -9.81 6.92
C PRO A 166 41.43 -9.55 8.41
N ASN A 167 42.57 -10.01 8.94
CA ASN A 167 42.98 -9.79 10.33
C ASN A 167 43.70 -8.45 10.60
N GLN A 168 43.91 -7.58 9.61
CA GLN A 168 44.63 -6.30 9.75
C GLN A 168 43.74 -5.05 9.76
N THR A 169 42.45 -5.17 10.00
CA THR A 169 41.50 -4.05 10.01
C THR A 169 41.38 -3.33 11.35
N LYS A 170 42.41 -3.39 12.19
CA LYS A 170 42.37 -2.69 13.50
C LYS A 170 42.36 -1.18 13.28
N LEU A 171 41.32 -0.51 13.73
CA LEU A 171 41.23 0.95 13.76
C LEU A 171 42.32 1.49 14.70
N ARG A 172 43.04 2.56 14.30
CA ARG A 172 43.99 3.26 15.18
C ARG A 172 43.27 4.11 16.20
N THR A 173 42.07 4.60 15.84
CA THR A 173 41.20 5.40 16.70
C THR A 173 40.36 4.48 17.58
N GLN A 174 40.32 4.77 18.87
CA GLN A 174 39.51 4.00 19.81
C GLN A 174 38.03 4.31 19.66
N ASN A 175 37.16 3.33 19.93
CA ASN A 175 35.70 3.44 19.70
C ASN A 175 35.10 4.65 20.43
N TYR A 176 35.53 4.99 21.65
CA TYR A 176 34.99 6.12 22.40
C TYR A 176 35.11 7.48 21.69
N VAL A 177 36.06 7.61 20.75
CA VAL A 177 36.22 8.85 19.96
C VAL A 177 35.12 8.95 18.91
N PHE A 178 34.74 7.83 18.32
CA PHE A 178 33.62 7.77 17.37
C PHE A 178 32.28 7.99 18.09
N GLU A 179 32.09 7.37 19.25
CA GLU A 179 30.90 7.53 20.09
C GLU A 179 30.60 8.98 20.47
N ARG A 180 31.63 9.82 20.60
CA ARG A 180 31.48 11.24 20.91
C ARG A 180 30.93 12.08 19.75
N VAL A 181 31.14 11.66 18.52
CA VAL A 181 30.79 12.42 17.30
C VAL A 181 29.66 11.78 16.52
N GLN A 182 29.23 10.56 16.89
CA GLN A 182 28.14 9.90 16.23
C GLN A 182 26.81 10.57 16.59
N ILE A 183 25.95 10.66 15.58
CA ILE A 183 24.59 11.21 15.71
C ILE A 183 23.60 10.09 16.01
N LEU A 184 23.84 8.90 15.45
CA LEU A 184 22.99 7.72 15.63
C LEU A 184 23.40 6.95 16.89
N HIS A 185 22.41 6.44 17.61
CA HIS A 185 22.60 5.58 18.79
C HIS A 185 21.80 4.27 18.63
N GLU A 186 22.33 3.20 19.23
CA GLU A 186 21.60 1.94 19.28
C GLU A 186 20.27 2.10 20.02
N GLY A 187 19.22 1.45 19.52
CA GLY A 187 17.87 1.51 20.08
C GLY A 187 17.03 2.70 19.61
N GLN A 188 17.60 3.69 18.90
CA GLN A 188 16.80 4.77 18.33
C GLN A 188 16.23 4.41 16.95
N VAL A 189 15.13 5.06 16.59
CA VAL A 189 14.61 4.99 15.23
C VAL A 189 15.54 5.73 14.29
N TYR A 190 15.86 5.12 13.15
CA TYR A 190 16.75 5.72 12.14
C TYR A 190 16.06 6.91 11.46
N ASN A 191 16.75 8.06 11.48
CA ASN A 191 16.33 9.31 10.85
C ASN A 191 17.45 9.84 9.96
#